data_99d851cd12770856b0280d949f5a0812
#
_entry.id   99d851cd12770856b0280d949f5a0812
#
_cell.length_a   1.000
_cell.length_b   1.000
_cell.length_c   1.000
_cell.angle_alpha   90.00
_cell.angle_beta   90.00
_cell.angle_gamma   90.00
#
_symmetry.space_group_name_H-M   'P 1'
#
loop_
_entity.id
_entity.type
_entity.pdbx_description
1 polymer ?
#
loop_
_entity_poly.entity_id
_entity_poly.type
_entity_poly.pdbx_seq_one_letter_code
_entity_poly.pdbx_strand_id
1 'polypeptide(L)'
;MSAQDKELMTDYQSQLQSVFEEVYNAPTDNQRYHANETAMQLFMEALAEENSIRWQWDFSDRVSVLTSDDKKFRIITWPVVNDGGEYECFGFVQALNEKTDKYDVYVLNDKSGEIVNRQEAVLAPDNWFGAVYQELITTSHEGRTYYTLLGWNGVDYLTERKVIEPICFKSGGSQPQFGQNLFRKERNLRRVVLEYTNNAMVNLRYEEQTVRTVEHIRAKRKGGRSSGPAYSRTPSRRGKKGRGGSRRSRVKETAARTSSAMRERVSSGPTEKVTDKKMRMIIYDEVEPQIVGMEGLFQYYVPSGTELAYVFVDGKWEQRQGAQGRVTDKKLNKDFDKPIEKSAPSYQVIRE
;
A
#
# COMPACT_ATOMS: atom_id res chain seq x y z
N MET A 1 7.02 32.36 11.86
CA MET A 1 6.16 33.37 11.19
C MET A 1 6.03 34.57 12.10
N SER A 2 6.26 35.78 11.57
CA SER A 2 6.00 37.04 12.26
C SER A 2 4.49 37.28 12.42
N ALA A 3 4.09 38.31 13.21
CA ALA A 3 2.68 38.69 13.30
C ALA A 3 2.12 39.16 11.95
N GLN A 4 2.92 39.92 11.20
CA GLN A 4 2.57 40.40 9.86
C GLN A 4 2.38 39.25 8.87
N ASP A 5 3.28 38.23 8.86
CA ASP A 5 3.11 37.05 8.00
C ASP A 5 1.80 36.32 8.32
N LYS A 6 1.44 36.22 9.61
CA LYS A 6 0.19 35.55 10.01
C LYS A 6 -1.04 36.31 9.53
N GLU A 7 -1.04 37.64 9.64
CA GLU A 7 -2.13 38.48 9.15
C GLU A 7 -2.31 38.31 7.64
N LEU A 8 -1.22 38.38 6.87
CA LEU A 8 -1.22 38.18 5.43
C LEU A 8 -1.75 36.78 5.04
N MET A 9 -1.26 35.73 5.71
CA MET A 9 -1.73 34.37 5.43
C MET A 9 -3.18 34.13 5.84
N THR A 10 -3.67 34.83 6.87
CA THR A 10 -5.09 34.80 7.26
C THR A 10 -5.96 35.45 6.19
N ASP A 11 -5.48 36.54 5.59
CA ASP A 11 -6.18 37.23 4.51
C ASP A 11 -6.28 36.33 3.27
N TYR A 12 -5.17 35.71 2.81
CA TYR A 12 -5.20 34.72 1.74
C TYR A 12 -6.14 33.56 2.06
N GLN A 13 -6.14 33.04 3.28
CA GLN A 13 -7.04 31.99 3.71
C GLN A 13 -8.51 32.39 3.53
N SER A 14 -8.87 33.59 3.96
CA SER A 14 -10.25 34.09 3.90
C SER A 14 -10.70 34.33 2.46
N GLN A 15 -9.81 34.89 1.61
CA GLN A 15 -10.10 35.09 0.19
C GLN A 15 -10.28 33.74 -0.51
N LEU A 16 -9.38 32.79 -0.30
CA LEU A 16 -9.47 31.45 -0.89
C LEU A 16 -10.74 30.70 -0.46
N GLN A 17 -11.14 30.79 0.82
CA GLN A 17 -12.38 30.20 1.29
C GLN A 17 -13.60 30.77 0.54
N SER A 18 -13.65 32.10 0.35
CA SER A 18 -14.72 32.75 -0.39
C SER A 18 -14.74 32.30 -1.86
N VAL A 19 -13.58 32.26 -2.50
CA VAL A 19 -13.46 31.86 -3.91
C VAL A 19 -13.84 30.38 -4.10
N PHE A 20 -13.47 29.49 -3.17
CA PHE A 20 -13.87 28.08 -3.27
C PHE A 20 -15.37 27.86 -3.11
N GLU A 21 -16.10 28.72 -2.37
CA GLU A 21 -17.56 28.69 -2.40
C GLU A 21 -18.10 28.92 -3.82
N GLU A 22 -17.49 29.79 -4.60
CA GLU A 22 -17.86 30.02 -6.00
C GLU A 22 -17.44 28.85 -6.89
N VAL A 23 -16.21 28.32 -6.73
CA VAL A 23 -15.73 27.14 -7.48
C VAL A 23 -16.70 25.98 -7.39
N TYR A 24 -17.32 25.75 -6.22
CA TYR A 24 -18.17 24.60 -6.02
C TYR A 24 -19.66 24.85 -6.20
N ASN A 25 -20.13 26.11 -6.07
CA ASN A 25 -21.55 26.42 -6.02
C ASN A 25 -22.00 27.33 -7.18
N ALA A 26 -21.10 27.86 -7.99
CA ALA A 26 -21.48 28.69 -9.13
C ALA A 26 -22.30 27.86 -10.15
N PRO A 27 -23.37 28.47 -10.73
CA PRO A 27 -24.35 27.73 -11.54
C PRO A 27 -23.85 27.31 -12.93
N THR A 28 -22.75 27.89 -13.42
CA THR A 28 -22.25 27.63 -14.77
C THR A 28 -20.76 27.29 -14.76
N ASP A 29 -20.30 26.50 -15.73
CA ASP A 29 -18.89 26.15 -15.91
C ASP A 29 -18.02 27.41 -16.00
N ASN A 30 -18.41 28.39 -16.80
CA ASN A 30 -17.63 29.64 -16.95
C ASN A 30 -17.37 30.31 -15.59
N GLN A 31 -18.37 30.36 -14.72
CA GLN A 31 -18.21 30.96 -13.39
C GLN A 31 -17.32 30.09 -12.49
N ARG A 32 -17.53 28.76 -12.47
CA ARG A 32 -16.70 27.84 -11.70
C ARG A 32 -15.23 27.88 -12.11
N TYR A 33 -14.95 27.85 -13.42
CA TYR A 33 -13.58 27.92 -13.92
C TYR A 33 -12.95 29.29 -13.73
N HIS A 34 -13.69 30.38 -13.87
CA HIS A 34 -13.19 31.73 -13.56
C HIS A 34 -12.85 31.90 -12.07
N ALA A 35 -13.69 31.38 -11.18
CA ALA A 35 -13.39 31.32 -9.75
C ALA A 35 -12.15 30.46 -9.48
N ASN A 36 -12.01 29.33 -10.18
CA ASN A 36 -10.85 28.47 -10.08
C ASN A 36 -9.56 29.15 -10.54
N GLU A 37 -9.59 29.92 -11.62
CA GLU A 37 -8.43 30.74 -12.05
C GLU A 37 -8.02 31.74 -10.95
N THR A 38 -8.99 32.36 -10.29
CA THR A 38 -8.74 33.25 -9.14
C THR A 38 -8.13 32.49 -7.97
N ALA A 39 -8.63 31.29 -7.64
CA ALA A 39 -8.06 30.44 -6.60
C ALA A 39 -6.60 30.05 -6.93
N MET A 40 -6.33 29.69 -8.19
CA MET A 40 -4.97 29.36 -8.65
C MET A 40 -4.01 30.54 -8.46
N GLN A 41 -4.44 31.76 -8.82
CA GLN A 41 -3.63 32.96 -8.66
C GLN A 41 -3.34 33.26 -7.18
N LEU A 42 -4.38 33.22 -6.31
CA LEU A 42 -4.22 33.44 -4.88
C LEU A 42 -3.28 32.42 -4.22
N PHE A 43 -3.38 31.15 -4.61
CA PHE A 43 -2.43 30.15 -4.14
C PHE A 43 -1.01 30.41 -4.62
N MET A 44 -0.80 30.79 -5.89
CA MET A 44 0.54 31.12 -6.38
C MET A 44 1.18 32.23 -5.56
N GLU A 45 0.43 33.30 -5.26
CA GLU A 45 0.89 34.42 -4.44
C GLU A 45 1.18 33.96 -2.99
N ALA A 46 0.22 33.30 -2.36
CA ALA A 46 0.34 32.84 -0.97
C ALA A 46 1.47 31.83 -0.76
N LEU A 47 1.68 30.90 -1.72
CA LEU A 47 2.73 29.89 -1.61
C LEU A 47 4.13 30.46 -1.93
N ALA A 48 4.22 31.59 -2.62
CA ALA A 48 5.46 32.31 -2.85
C ALA A 48 5.96 33.08 -1.61
N GLU A 49 5.07 33.32 -0.63
CA GLU A 49 5.45 34.00 0.61
C GLU A 49 6.47 33.20 1.43
N GLU A 50 7.44 33.90 1.97
CA GLU A 50 8.45 33.29 2.85
C GLU A 50 7.78 32.66 4.07
N ASN A 51 8.17 31.45 4.42
CA ASN A 51 7.57 30.66 5.50
C ASN A 51 6.12 30.18 5.27
N SER A 52 5.52 30.35 4.10
CA SER A 52 4.18 29.85 3.79
C SER A 52 4.01 28.35 4.03
N ILE A 53 5.08 27.56 3.89
CA ILE A 53 5.08 26.10 4.22
C ILE A 53 4.68 25.81 5.68
N ARG A 54 4.84 26.77 6.58
CA ARG A 54 4.48 26.62 7.99
C ARG A 54 3.03 26.98 8.30
N TRP A 55 2.33 27.58 7.34
CA TRP A 55 0.93 27.92 7.47
C TRP A 55 0.08 26.65 7.43
N GLN A 56 -0.84 26.52 8.36
CA GLN A 56 -1.81 25.43 8.35
C GLN A 56 -3.09 25.95 7.72
N TRP A 57 -3.32 25.49 6.49
CA TRP A 57 -4.54 25.81 5.77
C TRP A 57 -5.74 25.09 6.38
N ASP A 58 -6.86 25.80 6.46
CA ASP A 58 -8.13 25.29 6.94
C ASP A 58 -9.17 25.46 5.83
N PHE A 59 -9.38 24.41 5.07
CA PHE A 59 -10.37 24.32 4.00
C PHE A 59 -11.41 23.25 4.31
N SER A 60 -12.55 23.32 3.59
CA SER A 60 -13.52 22.23 3.58
C SER A 60 -12.91 20.95 2.99
N ASP A 61 -13.58 19.83 3.16
CA ASP A 61 -13.13 18.49 2.71
C ASP A 61 -12.85 18.40 1.19
N ARG A 62 -13.22 19.43 0.43
CA ARG A 62 -13.03 19.47 -1.04
C ARG A 62 -11.64 19.91 -1.48
N VAL A 63 -10.89 20.63 -0.63
CA VAL A 63 -9.51 21.04 -0.89
C VAL A 63 -8.59 20.28 0.04
N SER A 64 -7.79 19.42 -0.52
CA SER A 64 -6.81 18.65 0.26
C SER A 64 -5.49 19.40 0.37
N VAL A 65 -4.96 19.48 1.58
CA VAL A 65 -3.64 20.04 1.88
C VAL A 65 -2.84 19.04 2.70
N LEU A 66 -1.84 18.43 2.08
CA LEU A 66 -0.98 17.44 2.72
C LEU A 66 0.46 17.97 2.79
N THR A 67 1.04 17.96 3.97
CA THR A 67 2.44 18.38 4.20
C THR A 67 3.23 17.17 4.71
N SER A 68 4.41 16.90 4.13
CA SER A 68 5.26 15.80 4.58
C SER A 68 5.76 16.04 6.02
N ASP A 69 5.96 14.95 6.78
CA ASP A 69 6.37 15.00 8.19
C ASP A 69 7.69 15.77 8.38
N ASP A 70 8.60 15.64 7.41
CA ASP A 70 9.89 16.34 7.38
C ASP A 70 9.81 17.77 6.80
N LYS A 71 8.60 18.20 6.42
CA LYS A 71 8.30 19.51 5.81
C LYS A 71 9.10 19.81 4.55
N LYS A 72 9.58 18.77 3.85
CA LYS A 72 10.28 18.95 2.57
C LYS A 72 9.35 19.37 1.46
N PHE A 73 8.07 19.01 1.54
CA PHE A 73 7.07 19.47 0.58
C PHE A 73 5.66 19.49 1.15
N ARG A 74 4.82 20.21 0.44
CA ARG A 74 3.36 20.23 0.58
C ARG A 74 2.75 19.98 -0.78
N ILE A 75 1.65 19.25 -0.82
CA ILE A 75 0.80 19.10 -1.99
C ILE A 75 -0.62 19.59 -1.66
N ILE A 76 -1.18 20.42 -2.53
CA ILE A 76 -2.54 20.96 -2.42
C ILE A 76 -3.28 20.53 -3.66
N THR A 77 -4.46 19.90 -3.51
CA THR A 77 -5.23 19.39 -4.64
C THR A 77 -6.73 19.54 -4.42
N TRP A 78 -7.47 19.83 -5.48
CA TRP A 78 -8.93 19.94 -5.47
C TRP A 78 -9.53 19.59 -6.83
N PRO A 79 -10.80 19.17 -6.90
CA PRO A 79 -11.51 18.92 -8.14
C PRO A 79 -12.36 20.11 -8.53
N VAL A 80 -12.59 20.29 -9.82
CA VAL A 80 -13.68 21.09 -10.39
C VAL A 80 -14.54 20.16 -11.23
N VAL A 81 -15.85 20.27 -11.11
CA VAL A 81 -16.82 19.45 -11.87
C VAL A 81 -17.49 20.35 -12.90
N ASN A 82 -17.49 19.93 -14.15
CA ASN A 82 -18.20 20.64 -15.21
C ASN A 82 -19.69 20.23 -15.29
N ASP A 83 -20.48 20.94 -16.09
CA ASP A 83 -21.91 20.68 -16.29
C ASP A 83 -22.16 19.30 -16.93
N GLY A 84 -21.17 18.69 -17.59
CA GLY A 84 -21.17 17.33 -18.12
C GLY A 84 -20.92 16.26 -17.08
N GLY A 85 -20.59 16.62 -15.82
CA GLY A 85 -20.24 15.70 -14.75
C GLY A 85 -18.82 15.16 -14.83
N GLU A 86 -17.97 15.75 -15.67
CA GLU A 86 -16.56 15.38 -15.75
C GLU A 86 -15.75 16.17 -14.69
N TYR A 87 -14.78 15.50 -14.10
CA TYR A 87 -13.89 16.05 -13.08
C TYR A 87 -12.54 16.41 -13.67
N GLU A 88 -12.10 17.64 -13.40
CA GLU A 88 -10.75 18.08 -13.65
C GLU A 88 -10.09 18.41 -12.31
N CYS A 89 -8.89 17.88 -12.08
CA CYS A 89 -8.15 18.11 -10.86
C CYS A 89 -7.14 19.23 -11.02
N PHE A 90 -7.05 20.09 -10.01
CA PHE A 90 -6.10 21.20 -9.91
C PHE A 90 -5.23 21.03 -8.68
N GLY A 91 -4.05 21.65 -8.70
CA GLY A 91 -3.21 21.60 -7.52
C GLY A 91 -1.84 22.23 -7.67
N PHE A 92 -1.12 22.18 -6.55
CA PHE A 92 0.25 22.68 -6.43
C PHE A 92 1.13 21.70 -5.64
N VAL A 93 2.39 21.67 -5.98
CA VAL A 93 3.44 21.14 -5.11
C VAL A 93 4.37 22.29 -4.73
N GLN A 94 4.48 22.57 -3.44
CA GLN A 94 5.47 23.45 -2.86
C GLN A 94 6.59 22.57 -2.27
N ALA A 95 7.80 22.64 -2.79
CA ALA A 95 8.89 21.72 -2.42
C ALA A 95 10.20 22.43 -2.14
N LEU A 96 10.90 21.97 -1.10
CA LEU A 96 12.20 22.49 -0.69
C LEU A 96 13.25 22.20 -1.77
N ASN A 97 13.88 23.25 -2.26
CA ASN A 97 15.06 23.18 -3.09
C ASN A 97 16.30 23.18 -2.19
N GLU A 98 16.91 22.04 -2.01
CA GLU A 98 18.06 21.85 -1.11
C GLU A 98 19.30 22.67 -1.53
N LYS A 99 19.35 23.18 -2.77
CA LYS A 99 20.46 24.02 -3.25
C LYS A 99 20.31 25.49 -2.85
N THR A 100 19.08 25.97 -2.82
CA THR A 100 18.76 27.39 -2.55
C THR A 100 18.23 27.63 -1.16
N ASP A 101 17.89 26.56 -0.43
CA ASP A 101 17.21 26.54 0.87
C ASP A 101 15.88 27.34 0.81
N LYS A 102 15.21 27.29 -0.35
CA LYS A 102 13.91 27.93 -0.60
C LYS A 102 12.91 26.90 -1.12
N TYR A 103 11.64 27.24 -0.99
CA TYR A 103 10.56 26.42 -1.54
C TYR A 103 10.19 26.91 -2.94
N ASP A 104 10.28 26.00 -3.91
CA ASP A 104 9.77 26.23 -5.26
C ASP A 104 8.32 25.74 -5.34
N VAL A 105 7.50 26.41 -6.15
CA VAL A 105 6.09 26.08 -6.36
C VAL A 105 5.89 25.58 -7.78
N TYR A 106 5.21 24.45 -7.90
CA TYR A 106 4.88 23.80 -9.17
C TYR A 106 3.36 23.68 -9.32
N VAL A 107 2.84 24.22 -10.42
CA VAL A 107 1.44 24.01 -10.83
C VAL A 107 1.30 22.58 -11.36
N LEU A 108 0.22 21.91 -10.97
CA LEU A 108 -0.12 20.58 -11.45
C LEU A 108 -1.17 20.67 -12.55
N ASN A 109 -0.85 20.15 -13.74
CA ASN A 109 -1.76 20.12 -14.89
C ASN A 109 -2.32 18.70 -15.07
N ASP A 110 -3.61 18.55 -14.86
CA ASP A 110 -4.32 17.28 -15.05
C ASP A 110 -4.29 16.84 -16.52
N LYS A 111 -3.68 15.69 -16.77
CA LYS A 111 -3.60 15.02 -18.06
C LYS A 111 -4.10 13.58 -17.98
N SER A 112 -4.91 13.25 -16.98
CA SER A 112 -5.40 11.90 -16.71
C SER A 112 -6.10 11.25 -17.91
N GLY A 113 -6.79 12.03 -18.73
CA GLY A 113 -7.44 11.57 -19.96
C GLY A 113 -6.48 11.25 -21.11
N GLU A 114 -5.29 11.88 -21.14
CA GLU A 114 -4.31 11.77 -22.22
C GLU A 114 -3.21 10.74 -21.95
N ILE A 115 -3.03 10.34 -20.67
CA ILE A 115 -1.93 9.45 -20.28
C ILE A 115 -2.19 8.03 -20.75
N VAL A 116 -1.32 7.56 -21.64
CA VAL A 116 -1.25 6.16 -22.04
C VAL A 116 -0.44 5.36 -21.00
N ASN A 117 -0.83 4.11 -20.74
CA ASN A 117 -0.17 3.24 -19.74
C ASN A 117 -0.10 3.90 -18.36
N ARG A 118 -1.23 4.38 -17.86
CA ARG A 118 -1.38 5.14 -16.61
C ARG A 118 -0.60 4.57 -15.43
N GLN A 119 -0.53 3.24 -15.31
CA GLN A 119 0.15 2.58 -14.20
C GLN A 119 1.68 2.51 -14.34
N GLU A 120 2.22 2.68 -15.56
CA GLU A 120 3.66 2.56 -15.85
C GLU A 120 4.33 3.91 -16.11
N ALA A 121 3.56 4.94 -16.42
CA ALA A 121 4.10 6.25 -16.76
C ALA A 121 4.76 6.94 -15.56
N VAL A 122 5.91 7.57 -15.81
CA VAL A 122 6.55 8.52 -14.90
C VAL A 122 6.12 9.91 -15.33
N LEU A 123 5.54 10.68 -14.42
CA LEU A 123 4.89 11.93 -14.73
C LEU A 123 5.58 13.11 -14.03
N ALA A 124 5.46 14.28 -14.63
CA ALA A 124 5.91 15.58 -14.11
C ALA A 124 4.69 16.46 -13.81
N PRO A 125 4.87 17.65 -13.18
CA PRO A 125 3.76 18.53 -12.89
C PRO A 125 2.93 18.96 -14.11
N ASP A 126 3.58 19.16 -15.24
CA ASP A 126 2.95 19.53 -16.52
C ASP A 126 2.21 18.40 -17.23
N ASN A 127 2.38 17.17 -16.74
CA ASN A 127 1.72 15.97 -17.24
C ASN A 127 1.29 15.08 -16.05
N TRP A 128 0.52 15.65 -15.14
CA TRP A 128 0.12 14.99 -13.91
C TRP A 128 -1.11 14.08 -14.12
N PHE A 129 -1.21 13.02 -13.31
CA PHE A 129 -2.31 12.05 -13.38
C PHE A 129 -3.68 12.65 -13.02
N GLY A 130 -3.71 13.75 -12.28
CA GLY A 130 -4.95 14.37 -11.79
C GLY A 130 -5.60 13.55 -10.67
N ALA A 131 -5.36 13.94 -9.41
CA ALA A 131 -6.01 13.29 -8.28
C ALA A 131 -6.12 14.24 -7.08
N VAL A 132 -7.20 14.14 -6.33
CA VAL A 132 -7.29 14.72 -5.00
C VAL A 132 -6.67 13.75 -4.01
N TYR A 133 -5.52 14.08 -3.45
CA TYR A 133 -4.82 13.23 -2.51
C TYR A 133 -5.37 13.42 -1.10
N GLN A 134 -5.78 12.32 -0.48
CA GLN A 134 -6.39 12.31 0.84
C GLN A 134 -5.42 11.92 1.95
N GLU A 135 -4.31 11.24 1.60
CA GLU A 135 -3.31 10.81 2.56
C GLU A 135 -1.90 10.84 1.95
N LEU A 136 -0.93 11.27 2.75
CA LEU A 136 0.50 11.27 2.44
C LEU A 136 1.22 10.36 3.43
N ILE A 137 1.75 9.27 2.92
CA ILE A 137 2.47 8.27 3.69
C ILE A 137 3.97 8.52 3.57
N THR A 138 4.61 8.73 4.71
CA THR A 138 6.07 8.82 4.82
C THR A 138 6.61 7.50 5.35
N THR A 139 7.51 6.87 4.59
CA THR A 139 8.22 5.65 5.01
C THR A 139 9.72 5.86 4.90
N SER A 140 10.51 5.03 5.59
CA SER A 140 11.97 5.12 5.56
C SER A 140 12.62 3.75 5.46
N HIS A 141 13.74 3.67 4.75
CA HIS A 141 14.58 2.48 4.67
C HIS A 141 16.04 2.89 4.41
N GLU A 142 16.98 2.37 5.19
CA GLU A 142 18.43 2.65 5.07
C GLU A 142 18.77 4.15 4.97
N GLY A 143 18.10 4.98 5.79
CA GLY A 143 18.32 6.43 5.84
C GLY A 143 17.72 7.21 4.65
N ARG A 144 16.96 6.57 3.77
CA ARG A 144 16.21 7.22 2.70
C ARG A 144 14.74 7.32 3.06
N THR A 145 14.15 8.48 2.77
CA THR A 145 12.72 8.73 2.92
C THR A 145 12.00 8.48 1.60
N TYR A 146 10.82 7.89 1.69
CA TYR A 146 9.94 7.60 0.57
C TYR A 146 8.55 8.15 0.88
N TYR A 147 7.90 8.70 -0.13
CA TYR A 147 6.56 9.28 -0.02
C TYR A 147 5.60 8.55 -0.95
N THR A 148 4.41 8.27 -0.44
CA THR A 148 3.34 7.66 -1.22
C THR A 148 2.05 8.39 -0.94
N LEU A 149 1.36 8.78 -1.98
CA LEU A 149 0.09 9.48 -1.94
C LEU A 149 -1.05 8.49 -2.16
N LEU A 150 -2.12 8.62 -1.40
CA LEU A 150 -3.39 7.96 -1.65
C LEU A 150 -4.38 9.01 -2.11
N GLY A 151 -5.03 8.77 -3.25
CA GLY A 151 -5.90 9.76 -3.86
C GLY A 151 -7.11 9.20 -4.55
N TRP A 152 -7.93 10.12 -5.02
CA TRP A 152 -9.15 9.90 -5.77
C TRP A 152 -9.20 10.83 -6.99
N ASN A 153 -9.77 10.31 -8.09
CA ASN A 153 -10.05 11.08 -9.30
C ASN A 153 -11.47 10.73 -9.77
N GLY A 154 -12.32 11.73 -9.92
CA GLY A 154 -13.73 11.56 -10.19
C GLY A 154 -14.08 11.11 -11.60
N VAL A 155 -13.18 11.25 -12.56
CA VAL A 155 -13.34 10.97 -13.98
C VAL A 155 -14.61 11.60 -14.56
N ASP A 156 -15.77 10.92 -14.43
CA ASP A 156 -17.07 11.33 -14.95
C ASP A 156 -18.23 10.78 -14.09
N TYR A 157 -19.46 10.93 -14.57
CA TYR A 157 -20.65 10.42 -13.89
C TYR A 157 -20.82 8.89 -13.94
N LEU A 158 -19.98 8.17 -14.67
CA LEU A 158 -20.02 6.70 -14.77
C LEU A 158 -18.94 6.02 -13.94
N THR A 159 -17.74 6.63 -13.88
CA THR A 159 -16.56 6.01 -13.30
C THR A 159 -15.79 6.96 -12.40
N GLU A 160 -15.10 6.39 -11.44
CA GLU A 160 -14.12 7.07 -10.62
C GLU A 160 -12.90 6.18 -10.38
N ARG A 161 -11.82 6.76 -9.85
CA ARG A 161 -10.56 6.06 -9.61
C ARG A 161 -10.07 6.29 -8.19
N LYS A 162 -9.49 5.24 -7.59
CA LYS A 162 -8.56 5.37 -6.46
C LYS A 162 -7.14 5.19 -6.96
N VAL A 163 -6.20 5.91 -6.37
CA VAL A 163 -4.80 5.87 -6.79
C VAL A 163 -3.86 5.72 -5.60
N ILE A 164 -2.86 4.84 -5.76
CA ILE A 164 -1.69 4.74 -4.87
C ILE A 164 -0.50 5.21 -5.68
N GLU A 165 0.05 6.37 -5.37
CA GLU A 165 1.05 7.04 -6.19
C GLU A 165 2.28 7.45 -5.39
N PRO A 166 3.41 6.77 -5.59
CA PRO A 166 4.68 7.24 -5.06
C PRO A 166 5.13 8.54 -5.72
N ILE A 167 5.59 9.50 -4.91
CA ILE A 167 6.17 10.75 -5.35
C ILE A 167 7.62 10.84 -4.88
N CYS A 168 8.50 11.39 -5.71
CA CYS A 168 9.88 11.72 -5.36
C CYS A 168 10.29 13.04 -5.99
N PHE A 169 11.48 13.51 -5.64
CA PHE A 169 12.04 14.76 -6.15
C PHE A 169 13.36 14.49 -6.86
N LYS A 170 13.67 15.25 -7.89
CA LYS A 170 14.94 15.14 -8.60
C LYS A 170 16.08 15.45 -7.64
N SER A 171 17.13 14.65 -7.69
CA SER A 171 18.28 14.75 -6.78
C SER A 171 18.84 16.18 -6.70
N GLY A 172 18.87 16.71 -5.47
CA GLY A 172 19.37 18.05 -5.18
C GLY A 172 18.50 19.18 -5.74
N GLY A 173 17.25 18.92 -6.13
CA GLY A 173 16.28 19.89 -6.59
C GLY A 173 14.92 19.66 -5.97
N SER A 174 13.99 20.52 -6.30
CA SER A 174 12.62 20.54 -5.78
C SER A 174 11.58 19.98 -6.77
N GLN A 175 11.98 19.71 -8.03
CA GLN A 175 11.03 19.28 -9.06
C GLN A 175 10.43 17.93 -8.73
N PRO A 176 9.09 17.85 -8.51
CA PRO A 176 8.41 16.60 -8.21
C PRO A 176 8.34 15.69 -9.44
N GLN A 177 8.36 14.40 -9.15
CA GLN A 177 8.18 13.32 -10.12
C GLN A 177 7.20 12.31 -9.54
N PHE A 178 6.10 12.10 -10.24
CA PHE A 178 5.05 11.17 -9.85
C PHE A 178 5.27 9.79 -10.51
N GLY A 179 5.04 8.74 -9.74
CA GLY A 179 5.25 7.37 -10.23
C GLY A 179 6.69 6.90 -10.08
N GLN A 180 7.06 6.43 -8.90
CA GLN A 180 8.36 5.82 -8.61
C GLN A 180 8.26 4.30 -8.59
N ASN A 181 9.32 3.58 -9.00
CA ASN A 181 9.37 2.13 -8.88
C ASN A 181 9.53 1.69 -7.41
N LEU A 182 8.43 1.68 -6.68
CA LEU A 182 8.38 1.23 -5.28
C LEU A 182 7.65 -0.10 -5.09
N PHE A 183 7.02 -0.69 -6.11
CA PHE A 183 6.27 -1.93 -6.00
C PHE A 183 7.17 -3.14 -6.25
N ARG A 184 7.20 -4.08 -5.28
CA ARG A 184 8.03 -5.29 -5.36
C ARG A 184 7.41 -6.28 -6.35
N LYS A 185 8.26 -6.94 -7.14
CA LYS A 185 7.90 -7.91 -8.19
C LYS A 185 7.26 -7.31 -9.44
N GLU A 186 6.81 -6.07 -9.41
CA GLU A 186 6.19 -5.38 -10.54
C GLU A 186 7.13 -4.30 -11.08
N ARG A 187 8.02 -4.69 -11.99
CA ARG A 187 9.15 -3.84 -12.44
C ARG A 187 8.69 -2.53 -13.10
N ASN A 188 7.57 -2.56 -13.79
CA ASN A 188 7.07 -1.42 -14.55
C ASN A 188 6.03 -0.61 -13.77
N LEU A 189 5.44 -1.15 -12.72
CA LEU A 189 4.41 -0.48 -11.95
C LEU A 189 4.96 0.76 -11.25
N ARG A 190 4.38 1.92 -11.57
CA ARG A 190 4.72 3.24 -11.01
C ARG A 190 3.64 3.78 -10.09
N ARG A 191 2.39 3.41 -10.35
CA ARG A 191 1.23 3.69 -9.51
C ARG A 191 0.21 2.58 -9.66
N VAL A 192 -0.65 2.41 -8.66
CA VAL A 192 -1.82 1.54 -8.75
C VAL A 192 -3.02 2.42 -9.03
N VAL A 193 -3.79 2.07 -10.04
CA VAL A 193 -5.05 2.75 -10.39
C VAL A 193 -6.17 1.72 -10.32
N LEU A 194 -7.13 1.97 -9.45
CA LEU A 194 -8.36 1.20 -9.33
C LEU A 194 -9.46 2.03 -9.97
N GLU A 195 -9.94 1.63 -11.14
CA GLU A 195 -11.02 2.31 -11.86
C GLU A 195 -12.28 1.46 -11.77
N TYR A 196 -13.40 2.06 -11.37
CA TYR A 196 -14.63 1.36 -11.04
C TYR A 196 -15.85 2.26 -11.22
N THR A 197 -17.06 1.67 -11.17
CA THR A 197 -18.30 2.43 -11.30
C THR A 197 -18.48 3.42 -10.14
N ASN A 198 -18.92 4.63 -10.42
CA ASN A 198 -19.19 5.65 -9.40
C ASN A 198 -20.31 5.25 -8.41
N ASN A 199 -21.10 4.22 -8.74
CA ASN A 199 -22.14 3.67 -7.86
C ASN A 199 -21.59 2.66 -6.83
N ALA A 200 -20.30 2.28 -6.91
CA ALA A 200 -19.67 1.38 -5.97
C ALA A 200 -18.82 2.15 -4.97
N MET A 201 -18.70 1.61 -3.77
CA MET A 201 -17.78 2.14 -2.76
C MET A 201 -16.53 1.28 -2.72
N VAL A 202 -15.38 1.83 -3.11
CA VAL A 202 -14.07 1.19 -3.06
C VAL A 202 -13.24 1.80 -1.96
N ASN A 203 -12.78 0.97 -1.02
CA ASN A 203 -11.94 1.42 0.07
C ASN A 203 -10.49 1.55 -0.37
N LEU A 204 -9.82 2.60 0.12
CA LEU A 204 -8.38 2.79 0.05
C LEU A 204 -7.97 3.56 1.31
N ARG A 205 -7.12 2.95 2.16
CA ARG A 205 -6.73 3.52 3.43
C ARG A 205 -5.35 3.05 3.87
N TYR A 206 -4.68 3.81 4.71
CA TYR A 206 -3.43 3.43 5.34
C TYR A 206 -3.62 3.32 6.85
N GLU A 207 -3.52 2.11 7.38
CA GLU A 207 -3.78 1.89 8.81
C GLU A 207 -2.86 0.84 9.42
N GLU A 208 -2.79 0.83 10.76
CA GLU A 208 -2.07 -0.19 11.52
C GLU A 208 -2.94 -1.42 11.71
N GLN A 209 -2.44 -2.56 11.24
CA GLN A 209 -3.08 -3.86 11.41
C GLN A 209 -2.20 -4.81 12.22
N THR A 210 -2.86 -5.70 12.98
CA THR A 210 -2.17 -6.79 13.66
C THR A 210 -2.12 -8.01 12.76
N VAL A 211 -0.93 -8.31 12.23
CA VAL A 211 -0.71 -9.45 11.35
C VAL A 211 -0.16 -10.62 12.14
N ARG A 212 -0.82 -11.77 12.04
CA ARG A 212 -0.34 -13.03 12.61
C ARG A 212 0.68 -13.65 11.67
N THR A 213 1.94 -13.74 12.13
CA THR A 213 3.02 -14.40 11.40
C THR A 213 3.30 -15.76 12.03
N VAL A 214 3.32 -16.80 11.19
CA VAL A 214 3.70 -18.17 11.60
C VAL A 214 5.11 -18.43 11.10
N GLU A 215 6.07 -18.47 12.03
CA GLU A 215 7.44 -18.86 11.72
C GLU A 215 7.63 -20.36 11.95
N HIS A 216 7.93 -21.11 10.90
CA HIS A 216 8.31 -22.50 11.03
C HIS A 216 9.75 -22.63 11.55
N ILE A 217 9.90 -22.85 12.84
CA ILE A 217 11.22 -23.06 13.45
C ILE A 217 11.65 -24.49 13.14
N ARG A 218 12.60 -24.66 12.25
CA ARG A 218 13.30 -25.94 12.08
C ARG A 218 14.04 -26.26 13.37
N ALA A 219 13.68 -27.37 14.03
CA ALA A 219 14.39 -27.84 15.18
C ALA A 219 15.90 -27.98 14.84
N LYS A 220 16.76 -27.20 15.53
CA LYS A 220 18.20 -27.38 15.43
C LYS A 220 18.53 -28.81 15.83
N ARG A 221 18.91 -29.65 14.87
CA ARG A 221 19.50 -30.97 15.17
C ARG A 221 20.71 -30.70 16.08
N LYS A 222 20.57 -31.01 17.36
CA LYS A 222 21.72 -31.12 18.24
C LYS A 222 22.60 -32.23 17.63
N GLY A 223 23.72 -31.82 17.03
CA GLY A 223 24.72 -32.75 16.54
C GLY A 223 25.25 -33.54 17.73
N GLY A 224 24.71 -34.71 17.96
CA GLY A 224 25.32 -35.70 18.83
C GLY A 224 26.64 -36.09 18.17
N ARG A 225 27.76 -35.67 18.74
CA ARG A 225 29.05 -36.33 18.48
C ARG A 225 28.91 -37.76 18.95
N SER A 226 28.71 -38.68 18.02
CA SER A 226 28.96 -40.10 18.29
C SER A 226 30.49 -40.27 18.29
N SER A 227 31.04 -40.33 19.46
CA SER A 227 32.38 -40.91 19.66
C SER A 227 32.26 -42.41 19.38
N GLY A 228 32.48 -42.81 18.13
CA GLY A 228 32.68 -44.21 17.79
C GLY A 228 34.05 -44.66 18.30
N PRO A 229 34.14 -45.92 18.80
CA PRO A 229 35.41 -46.42 19.33
C PRO A 229 36.43 -46.53 18.20
N ALA A 230 37.64 -46.06 18.51
CA ALA A 230 38.81 -46.16 17.64
C ALA A 230 39.20 -47.64 17.49
N TYR A 231 39.04 -48.21 16.32
CA TYR A 231 39.68 -49.48 15.97
C TYR A 231 41.12 -49.22 15.55
N SER A 232 42.05 -49.69 16.39
CA SER A 232 43.47 -49.78 16.06
C SER A 232 43.71 -50.79 14.93
N ARG A 233 44.31 -50.38 13.85
CA ARG A 233 44.82 -51.27 12.79
C ARG A 233 46.11 -51.97 13.29
N THR A 234 46.08 -53.27 13.30
CA THR A 234 47.31 -54.10 13.28
C THR A 234 47.31 -54.96 12.01
N PRO A 235 48.50 -55.20 11.43
CA PRO A 235 48.62 -55.71 10.06
C PRO A 235 48.55 -57.22 9.98
N SER A 236 48.03 -57.67 8.84
CA SER A 236 47.86 -59.09 8.45
C SER A 236 49.16 -59.89 8.32
N ARG A 237 49.13 -61.14 8.74
CA ARG A 237 49.99 -62.17 8.22
C ARG A 237 49.20 -63.36 7.68
N ARG A 238 49.61 -63.79 6.51
CA ARG A 238 49.19 -64.93 5.69
C ARG A 238 49.16 -66.26 6.47
N GLY A 239 48.25 -67.15 6.14
CA GLY A 239 48.45 -68.58 6.33
C GLY A 239 47.25 -69.47 6.18
N LYS A 240 47.17 -70.12 5.04
CA LYS A 240 46.74 -71.50 4.68
C LYS A 240 45.63 -72.25 5.44
N LYS A 241 44.67 -72.65 4.58
CA LYS A 241 44.06 -74.00 4.40
C LYS A 241 43.69 -74.84 5.64
N GLY A 242 42.45 -75.29 5.68
CA GLY A 242 42.05 -76.52 6.39
C GLY A 242 40.54 -76.78 6.35
N ARG A 243 40.23 -77.91 5.78
CA ARG A 243 38.99 -78.58 5.50
C ARG A 243 38.14 -78.91 6.75
N GLY A 244 36.83 -78.95 6.60
CA GLY A 244 36.02 -80.10 6.97
C GLY A 244 35.19 -79.94 8.24
N GLY A 245 33.94 -80.38 8.15
CA GLY A 245 33.27 -80.98 9.29
C GLY A 245 31.85 -80.46 9.59
N SER A 246 30.92 -81.15 9.00
CA SER A 246 29.51 -81.29 9.38
C SER A 246 29.29 -81.54 10.89
N ARG A 247 28.24 -81.00 11.46
CA ARG A 247 27.18 -81.70 12.18
C ARG A 247 26.26 -80.83 13.02
N ARG A 248 25.05 -80.81 12.58
CA ARG A 248 23.78 -81.07 13.32
C ARG A 248 23.60 -80.59 14.77
N SER A 249 22.46 -79.90 14.89
CA SER A 249 21.39 -79.99 15.86
C SER A 249 21.61 -79.55 17.31
N ARG A 250 20.84 -78.62 17.74
CA ARG A 250 19.73 -78.91 18.72
C ARG A 250 18.90 -77.62 19.00
N VAL A 251 17.63 -77.80 18.85
CA VAL A 251 16.59 -76.88 19.34
C VAL A 251 16.67 -76.87 20.88
N LYS A 252 16.57 -75.70 21.46
CA LYS A 252 15.95 -75.52 22.80
C LYS A 252 15.28 -74.14 22.83
N GLU A 253 14.00 -74.23 22.90
CA GLU A 253 13.07 -73.20 23.33
C GLU A 253 13.42 -72.72 24.74
N THR A 254 13.51 -71.46 24.94
CA THR A 254 13.24 -70.84 26.25
C THR A 254 12.59 -69.52 26.03
N ALA A 255 11.34 -69.43 26.30
CA ALA A 255 10.59 -68.21 26.45
C ALA A 255 11.17 -67.37 27.61
N ALA A 256 11.56 -66.21 27.35
CA ALA A 256 11.80 -65.20 28.37
C ALA A 256 11.21 -63.85 27.94
N ARG A 257 10.22 -63.48 28.72
CA ARG A 257 9.57 -62.19 28.73
C ARG A 257 10.58 -61.04 28.69
N THR A 258 10.49 -60.17 27.72
CA THR A 258 10.94 -58.80 27.91
C THR A 258 9.93 -57.88 27.22
N SER A 259 9.13 -57.24 28.04
CA SER A 259 8.36 -56.09 27.71
C SER A 259 9.31 -54.97 27.31
N SER A 260 9.60 -54.82 26.01
CA SER A 260 10.21 -53.59 25.50
C SER A 260 9.09 -52.63 25.24
N ALA A 261 8.94 -51.65 26.13
CA ALA A 261 8.17 -50.47 25.90
C ALA A 261 8.65 -49.83 24.58
N MET A 262 7.83 -49.96 23.58
CA MET A 262 7.97 -49.24 22.32
C MET A 262 7.76 -47.75 22.65
N ARG A 263 8.84 -47.03 22.97
CA ARG A 263 8.83 -45.56 23.02
C ARG A 263 8.58 -45.10 21.59
N GLU A 264 7.34 -44.77 21.32
CA GLU A 264 6.99 -43.92 20.18
C GLU A 264 7.94 -42.71 20.18
N ARG A 265 8.84 -42.69 19.24
CA ARG A 265 9.53 -41.42 18.88
C ARG A 265 8.49 -40.56 18.20
N VAL A 266 7.79 -39.77 18.97
CA VAL A 266 7.09 -38.60 18.46
C VAL A 266 8.17 -37.74 17.81
N SER A 267 8.25 -37.78 16.48
CA SER A 267 9.04 -36.84 15.73
C SER A 267 8.39 -35.49 16.01
N SER A 268 9.06 -34.66 16.80
CA SER A 268 8.66 -33.27 16.97
C SER A 268 8.68 -32.64 15.58
N GLY A 269 7.51 -32.49 14.98
CA GLY A 269 7.33 -31.73 13.77
C GLY A 269 7.88 -30.30 13.95
N PRO A 270 8.02 -29.53 12.88
CA PRO A 270 8.47 -28.14 12.98
C PRO A 270 7.58 -27.40 13.98
N THR A 271 8.21 -26.82 14.98
CA THR A 271 7.47 -26.05 15.99
C THR A 271 7.08 -24.72 15.33
N GLU A 272 5.80 -24.48 15.22
CA GLU A 272 5.28 -23.21 14.73
C GLU A 272 5.32 -22.18 15.88
N LYS A 273 6.00 -21.07 15.62
CA LYS A 273 5.93 -19.90 16.50
C LYS A 273 5.00 -18.89 15.87
N VAL A 274 3.85 -18.72 16.49
CA VAL A 274 2.88 -17.69 16.11
C VAL A 274 3.25 -16.41 16.85
N THR A 275 3.48 -15.34 16.09
CA THR A 275 3.72 -14.00 16.64
C THR A 275 2.77 -13.01 15.99
N ASP A 276 2.09 -12.23 16.80
CA ASP A 276 1.27 -11.12 16.32
C ASP A 276 2.17 -9.88 16.23
N LYS A 277 2.27 -9.30 15.03
CA LYS A 277 3.07 -8.11 14.74
C LYS A 277 2.17 -7.01 14.22
N LYS A 278 2.26 -5.82 14.83
CA LYS A 278 1.61 -4.62 14.30
C LYS A 278 2.40 -4.09 13.11
N MET A 279 1.70 -3.84 12.02
CA MET A 279 2.27 -3.34 10.78
C MET A 279 1.33 -2.30 10.16
N ARG A 280 1.88 -1.19 9.72
CA ARG A 280 1.14 -0.23 8.90
C ARG A 280 1.13 -0.70 7.45
N MET A 281 -0.03 -0.61 6.80
CA MET A 281 -0.21 -1.08 5.44
C MET A 281 -1.25 -0.25 4.68
N ILE A 282 -1.08 -0.15 3.38
CA ILE A 282 -2.11 0.38 2.49
C ILE A 282 -3.07 -0.78 2.22
N ILE A 283 -4.33 -0.61 2.57
CA ILE A 283 -5.40 -1.60 2.35
C ILE A 283 -6.34 -1.03 1.30
N TYR A 284 -6.71 -1.87 0.35
CA TYR A 284 -7.62 -1.49 -0.72
C TYR A 284 -8.46 -2.68 -1.19
N ASP A 285 -9.64 -2.38 -1.72
CA ASP A 285 -10.50 -3.38 -2.32
C ASP A 285 -9.99 -3.75 -3.72
N GLU A 286 -9.91 -5.04 -4.00
CA GLU A 286 -9.73 -5.52 -5.36
C GLU A 286 -11.01 -5.24 -6.16
N VAL A 287 -10.86 -4.73 -7.39
CA VAL A 287 -11.98 -4.42 -8.27
C VAL A 287 -11.98 -5.35 -9.47
N GLU A 288 -13.16 -5.84 -9.85
CA GLU A 288 -13.35 -6.76 -10.96
C GLU A 288 -14.64 -6.43 -11.74
N PRO A 289 -14.73 -6.83 -13.01
CA PRO A 289 -15.96 -6.66 -13.77
C PRO A 289 -17.07 -7.52 -13.18
N GLN A 290 -18.23 -6.91 -12.90
CA GLN A 290 -19.41 -7.59 -12.37
C GLN A 290 -19.99 -8.63 -13.34
N ILE A 291 -19.76 -8.43 -14.63
CA ILE A 291 -20.27 -9.26 -15.71
C ILE A 291 -19.08 -9.77 -16.53
N VAL A 292 -19.03 -11.08 -16.75
CA VAL A 292 -18.02 -11.72 -17.60
C VAL A 292 -18.09 -11.17 -19.03
N GLY A 293 -16.95 -10.79 -19.60
CA GLY A 293 -16.86 -10.19 -20.94
C GLY A 293 -16.93 -8.65 -20.94
N MET A 294 -16.95 -8.01 -19.76
CA MET A 294 -16.89 -6.56 -19.62
C MET A 294 -15.52 -6.06 -19.17
N GLU A 295 -14.46 -6.85 -19.43
CA GLU A 295 -13.09 -6.47 -19.14
C GLU A 295 -12.69 -5.18 -19.88
N GLY A 296 -12.19 -4.18 -19.11
CA GLY A 296 -11.82 -2.86 -19.63
C GLY A 296 -12.97 -1.85 -19.73
N LEU A 297 -14.21 -2.24 -19.41
CA LEU A 297 -15.35 -1.35 -19.29
C LEU A 297 -15.60 -1.00 -17.82
N PHE A 298 -14.87 -0.01 -17.31
CA PHE A 298 -14.76 0.27 -15.88
C PHE A 298 -16.07 0.69 -15.21
N GLN A 299 -17.06 1.18 -15.95
CA GLN A 299 -18.42 1.44 -15.43
C GLN A 299 -19.13 0.16 -14.93
N TYR A 300 -18.58 -1.03 -15.20
CA TYR A 300 -19.08 -2.32 -14.70
C TYR A 300 -18.17 -2.94 -13.64
N TYR A 301 -17.11 -2.25 -13.20
CA TYR A 301 -16.23 -2.75 -12.16
C TYR A 301 -16.77 -2.41 -10.78
N VAL A 302 -16.70 -3.39 -9.89
CA VAL A 302 -17.14 -3.29 -8.49
C VAL A 302 -16.10 -3.98 -7.59
N PRO A 303 -16.11 -3.76 -6.26
CA PRO A 303 -15.30 -4.54 -5.34
C PRO A 303 -15.58 -6.03 -5.46
N SER A 304 -14.53 -6.85 -5.60
CA SER A 304 -14.61 -8.32 -5.65
C SER A 304 -15.00 -8.95 -4.30
N GLY A 305 -14.99 -8.16 -3.23
CA GLY A 305 -15.12 -8.64 -1.85
C GLY A 305 -13.79 -9.11 -1.25
N THR A 306 -12.69 -8.97 -1.99
CA THR A 306 -11.33 -9.27 -1.52
C THR A 306 -10.60 -7.98 -1.17
N GLU A 307 -10.10 -7.88 0.06
CA GLU A 307 -9.15 -6.82 0.42
C GLU A 307 -7.72 -7.27 0.12
N LEU A 308 -6.97 -6.40 -0.52
CA LEU A 308 -5.54 -6.52 -0.76
C LEU A 308 -4.78 -5.50 0.08
N ALA A 309 -3.51 -5.77 0.36
CA ALA A 309 -2.69 -4.85 1.11
C ALA A 309 -1.29 -4.71 0.52
N TYR A 310 -0.73 -3.50 0.64
CA TYR A 310 0.69 -3.24 0.44
C TYR A 310 1.35 -2.96 1.79
N VAL A 311 2.42 -3.72 2.09
CA VAL A 311 3.27 -3.51 3.27
C VAL A 311 4.63 -3.01 2.80
N PHE A 312 5.15 -1.97 3.46
CA PHE A 312 6.48 -1.44 3.12
C PHE A 312 7.57 -2.28 3.76
N VAL A 313 8.37 -2.95 2.93
CA VAL A 313 9.45 -3.87 3.36
C VAL A 313 10.68 -3.63 2.49
N ASP A 314 11.85 -3.43 3.11
CA ASP A 314 13.13 -3.22 2.43
C ASP A 314 13.07 -2.16 1.32
N GLY A 315 12.45 -1.00 1.60
CA GLY A 315 12.36 0.12 0.67
C GLY A 315 11.36 -0.06 -0.48
N LYS A 316 10.46 -1.05 -0.39
CA LYS A 316 9.45 -1.37 -1.42
C LYS A 316 8.10 -1.71 -0.82
N TRP A 317 7.04 -1.40 -1.53
CA TRP A 317 5.71 -1.90 -1.27
C TRP A 317 5.58 -3.34 -1.77
N GLU A 318 5.29 -4.26 -0.87
CA GLU A 318 5.06 -5.67 -1.17
C GLU A 318 3.57 -5.99 -1.02
N GLN A 319 2.96 -6.43 -2.11
CA GLN A 319 1.55 -6.83 -2.10
C GLN A 319 1.38 -8.13 -1.29
N ARG A 320 0.34 -8.16 -0.46
CA ARG A 320 -0.08 -9.32 0.33
C ARG A 320 -1.57 -9.57 0.13
N GLN A 321 -1.94 -10.82 -0.01
CA GLN A 321 -3.32 -11.25 0.00
C GLN A 321 -3.77 -11.50 1.44
N GLY A 322 -5.04 -11.23 1.73
CA GLY A 322 -5.66 -11.61 3.00
C GLY A 322 -5.24 -10.73 4.18
N ALA A 323 -5.02 -9.44 3.98
CA ALA A 323 -5.25 -8.49 5.04
C ALA A 323 -6.76 -8.53 5.33
N GLN A 324 -7.22 -9.57 6.04
CA GLN A 324 -8.56 -9.53 6.61
C GLN A 324 -8.58 -8.31 7.51
N GLY A 325 -9.44 -7.35 7.20
CA GLY A 325 -9.59 -6.10 7.92
C GLY A 325 -9.92 -6.33 9.39
N ARG A 326 -8.90 -6.70 10.16
CA ARG A 326 -9.00 -6.77 11.62
C ARG A 326 -8.80 -5.37 12.14
N VAL A 327 -9.90 -4.73 12.45
CA VAL A 327 -9.90 -3.48 13.20
C VAL A 327 -9.14 -3.70 14.50
N THR A 328 -8.38 -2.69 14.94
CA THR A 328 -7.58 -2.71 16.18
C THR A 328 -8.42 -2.99 17.43
N ASP A 329 -9.73 -2.83 17.36
CA ASP A 329 -10.66 -3.15 18.45
C ASP A 329 -11.06 -4.62 18.44
N LYS A 330 -10.55 -5.36 19.44
CA LYS A 330 -10.86 -6.79 19.66
C LYS A 330 -12.36 -7.09 19.78
N LYS A 331 -13.20 -6.12 20.08
CA LYS A 331 -14.66 -6.31 20.18
C LYS A 331 -15.33 -6.35 18.81
N LEU A 332 -14.84 -5.54 17.85
CA LEU A 332 -15.33 -5.51 16.48
C LEU A 332 -14.88 -6.74 15.68
N ASN A 333 -13.74 -7.34 16.03
CA ASN A 333 -13.21 -8.54 15.36
C ASN A 333 -14.00 -9.82 15.66
N LYS A 334 -14.86 -9.85 16.67
CA LYS A 334 -15.67 -11.05 17.01
C LYS A 334 -16.70 -11.42 15.93
N ASP A 335 -17.10 -10.46 15.12
CA ASP A 335 -18.07 -10.69 14.04
C ASP A 335 -17.41 -11.15 12.74
N PHE A 336 -16.09 -10.90 12.56
CA PHE A 336 -15.31 -11.39 11.40
C PHE A 336 -14.87 -12.85 11.50
N ASP A 337 -14.86 -13.43 12.68
CA ASP A 337 -14.54 -14.86 12.89
C ASP A 337 -15.74 -15.79 12.59
N LYS A 338 -16.92 -15.23 12.26
CA LYS A 338 -18.07 -16.00 11.82
C LYS A 338 -17.96 -16.28 10.32
N PRO A 339 -18.25 -17.53 9.86
CA PRO A 339 -18.32 -17.82 8.44
C PRO A 339 -19.33 -16.85 7.80
N ILE A 340 -18.91 -16.14 6.75
CA ILE A 340 -19.83 -15.34 5.96
C ILE A 340 -20.78 -16.32 5.29
N GLU A 341 -22.01 -16.41 5.76
CA GLU A 341 -23.08 -16.98 4.96
C GLU A 341 -23.21 -16.12 3.72
N LYS A 342 -22.87 -16.69 2.56
CA LYS A 342 -23.03 -16.02 1.26
C LYS A 342 -24.52 -15.75 1.02
N SER A 343 -25.01 -14.64 1.54
CA SER A 343 -26.25 -14.07 1.07
C SER A 343 -25.93 -13.37 -0.25
N ALA A 344 -26.40 -13.93 -1.36
CA ALA A 344 -26.37 -13.25 -2.63
C ALA A 344 -27.05 -11.88 -2.47
N PRO A 345 -26.46 -10.79 -3.00
CA PRO A 345 -27.10 -9.49 -2.95
C PRO A 345 -28.44 -9.58 -3.67
N SER A 346 -29.51 -9.32 -2.94
CA SER A 346 -30.85 -9.26 -3.51
C SER A 346 -31.03 -7.90 -4.17
N TYR A 347 -30.74 -7.81 -5.46
CA TYR A 347 -31.13 -6.67 -6.27
C TYR A 347 -32.66 -6.73 -6.50
N GLN A 348 -33.39 -5.78 -5.95
CA GLN A 348 -34.74 -5.54 -6.39
C GLN A 348 -34.69 -4.86 -7.75
N VAL A 349 -35.01 -5.62 -8.80
CA VAL A 349 -35.29 -5.04 -10.12
C VAL A 349 -36.59 -4.29 -9.99
N ILE A 350 -36.58 -2.96 -9.98
CA ILE A 350 -37.76 -2.12 -10.15
C ILE A 350 -38.18 -2.30 -11.60
N ARG A 351 -39.27 -3.04 -11.83
CA ARG A 351 -39.96 -3.07 -13.12
C ARG A 351 -40.92 -1.90 -13.11
N GLU A 352 -40.76 -0.98 -14.07
CA GLU A 352 -41.84 -0.10 -14.50
C GLU A 352 -42.95 -0.87 -15.19
#